data_40bcc5f5e083207e5d12c7077e9087d0
#
_entry.id   40bcc5f5e083207e5d12c7077e9087d0
#
_cell.length_a   1.000
_cell.length_b   1.000
_cell.length_c   1.000
_cell.angle_alpha   90.00
_cell.angle_beta   90.00
_cell.angle_gamma   90.00
#
_symmetry.space_group_name_H-M   'P 1'
#
loop_
_entity.id
_entity.type
_entity.pdbx_description
1 polymer ?
#
loop_
_entity_poly.entity_id
_entity_poly.type
_entity_poly.pdbx_seq_one_letter_code
_entity_poly.pdbx_strand_id
1 'polypeptide(L)'
;MKKALEGIKVVDLTSALSGPFCTMMLADYGADVLKIEPLHGDQCRTWGPIDEKSGESGFYCYVNRNKKGATLNLKSEKGKQMFYDLVKDADILVENYRGGVTKKLGIDYETVKKINPSIIYASCSGFGQYGPLTHRACYDIVAQAMGGMVNLTGFKDTDPVKVGPSVADHVSGIYLTVGVLAALHHRDMTGEGQQVDVSMFDTIFSLLENALVNYTMAGEISQRNGNIDPSIAPFDIFPCKDGFTALGVGNDRLFDTFCHTIGHEELLGDPRYETNDPRCKNYLPELQELIRGWCMEHTKKEIEYIMDEAGIPCGPVLDVKEAIEHPHTQAREMMVHCEHPTAGDLYFQGCVTKMSETPGVVETPSPLLGEHNREIFGLTEEEEAQLKEEGVI
;
A
#
# COMPACT_ATOMS: atom_id res chain seq x y z
N MET A 1 -13.19 -23.82 -4.61
CA MET A 1 -12.11 -23.66 -5.65
C MET A 1 -10.79 -23.64 -4.91
N LYS A 2 -9.72 -24.17 -5.49
CA LYS A 2 -8.38 -24.01 -4.90
C LYS A 2 -7.99 -22.53 -4.92
N LYS A 3 -7.37 -22.06 -3.84
CA LYS A 3 -6.84 -20.69 -3.76
C LYS A 3 -5.43 -20.65 -4.34
N ALA A 4 -4.98 -19.48 -4.78
CA ALA A 4 -3.67 -19.34 -5.42
C ALA A 4 -2.50 -19.76 -4.52
N LEU A 5 -2.59 -19.47 -3.22
CA LEU A 5 -1.57 -19.81 -2.21
C LEU A 5 -2.05 -20.87 -1.20
N GLU A 6 -3.03 -21.72 -1.59
CA GLU A 6 -3.51 -22.80 -0.73
C GLU A 6 -2.37 -23.74 -0.31
N GLY A 7 -2.22 -23.93 0.99
CA GLY A 7 -1.17 -24.78 1.59
C GLY A 7 0.14 -24.06 1.90
N ILE A 8 0.28 -22.77 1.52
CA ILE A 8 1.44 -21.96 1.89
C ILE A 8 1.26 -21.42 3.32
N LYS A 9 2.22 -21.72 4.20
CA LYS A 9 2.22 -21.33 5.62
C LYS A 9 3.10 -20.09 5.83
N VAL A 10 2.53 -19.04 6.38
CA VAL A 10 3.21 -17.77 6.64
C VAL A 10 3.25 -17.47 8.14
N VAL A 11 4.44 -17.29 8.68
CA VAL A 11 4.63 -16.74 10.04
C VAL A 11 4.82 -15.21 9.90
N ASP A 12 3.90 -14.46 10.45
CA ASP A 12 3.81 -13.00 10.37
C ASP A 12 4.23 -12.37 11.70
N LEU A 13 5.45 -11.81 11.77
CA LEU A 13 5.98 -11.06 12.91
C LEU A 13 5.82 -9.54 12.73
N THR A 14 5.06 -9.12 11.74
CA THR A 14 4.97 -7.70 11.36
C THR A 14 4.06 -6.90 12.29
N SER A 15 4.24 -5.58 12.27
CA SER A 15 3.47 -4.63 13.07
C SER A 15 3.14 -3.39 12.23
N ALA A 16 2.12 -2.65 12.62
CA ALA A 16 1.63 -1.44 11.98
C ALA A 16 1.03 -1.68 10.58
N LEU A 17 1.72 -1.31 9.47
CA LEU A 17 1.09 -1.29 8.14
C LEU A 17 1.89 -2.00 7.05
N SER A 18 3.14 -1.64 6.78
CA SER A 18 3.88 -2.13 5.60
C SER A 18 3.95 -3.65 5.49
N GLY A 19 4.44 -4.31 6.54
CA GLY A 19 4.49 -5.76 6.62
C GLY A 19 3.11 -6.42 6.71
N PRO A 20 2.21 -5.96 7.63
CA PRO A 20 0.85 -6.49 7.71
C PRO A 20 0.06 -6.38 6.42
N PHE A 21 0.28 -5.35 5.59
CA PHE A 21 -0.35 -5.22 4.28
C PHE A 21 0.12 -6.31 3.30
N CYS A 22 1.41 -6.64 3.30
CA CYS A 22 1.94 -7.77 2.52
C CYS A 22 1.29 -9.09 2.98
N THR A 23 1.30 -9.38 4.28
CA THR A 23 0.77 -10.63 4.80
C THR A 23 -0.75 -10.73 4.68
N MET A 24 -1.48 -9.60 4.70
CA MET A 24 -2.90 -9.52 4.35
C MET A 24 -3.13 -9.95 2.88
N MET A 25 -2.33 -9.43 1.94
CA MET A 25 -2.45 -9.82 0.53
C MET A 25 -2.19 -11.32 0.34
N LEU A 26 -1.18 -11.89 1.02
CA LEU A 26 -0.92 -13.33 0.98
C LEU A 26 -2.10 -14.13 1.56
N ALA A 27 -2.71 -13.66 2.65
CA ALA A 27 -3.89 -14.27 3.27
C ALA A 27 -5.11 -14.19 2.34
N ASP A 28 -5.36 -13.03 1.73
CA ASP A 28 -6.44 -12.84 0.75
C ASP A 28 -6.30 -13.79 -0.46
N TYR A 29 -5.07 -14.15 -0.84
CA TYR A 29 -4.79 -15.14 -1.90
C TYR A 29 -4.79 -16.59 -1.39
N GLY A 30 -5.08 -16.82 -0.11
CA GLY A 30 -5.33 -18.14 0.47
C GLY A 30 -4.17 -18.79 1.18
N ALA A 31 -3.10 -18.06 1.49
CA ALA A 31 -2.06 -18.54 2.40
C ALA A 31 -2.61 -18.67 3.84
N ASP A 32 -2.12 -19.66 4.59
CA ASP A 32 -2.39 -19.82 6.03
C ASP A 32 -1.44 -18.89 6.81
N VAL A 33 -1.93 -17.71 7.15
CA VAL A 33 -1.12 -16.66 7.79
C VAL A 33 -1.35 -16.65 9.29
N LEU A 34 -0.29 -16.93 10.03
CA LEU A 34 -0.24 -16.85 11.48
C LEU A 34 0.47 -15.57 11.92
N LYS A 35 -0.29 -14.60 12.42
CA LYS A 35 0.25 -13.41 13.05
C LYS A 35 0.68 -13.69 14.47
N ILE A 36 1.95 -13.46 14.77
CA ILE A 36 2.53 -13.55 16.11
C ILE A 36 2.70 -12.16 16.69
N GLU A 37 2.01 -11.88 17.76
CA GLU A 37 2.06 -10.58 18.44
C GLU A 37 2.85 -10.68 19.75
N PRO A 38 3.48 -9.59 20.21
CA PRO A 38 3.93 -9.50 21.60
C PRO A 38 2.73 -9.61 22.57
N LEU A 39 2.99 -9.91 23.83
CA LEU A 39 1.90 -10.16 24.82
C LEU A 39 0.92 -8.99 24.98
N HIS A 40 1.37 -7.77 24.70
CA HIS A 40 0.53 -6.56 24.76
C HIS A 40 -0.14 -6.20 23.42
N GLY A 41 0.04 -7.04 22.40
CA GLY A 41 -0.51 -6.83 21.05
C GLY A 41 0.32 -5.91 20.15
N ASP A 42 -0.09 -5.84 18.91
CA ASP A 42 0.42 -4.89 17.92
C ASP A 42 0.01 -3.46 18.32
N GLN A 43 0.91 -2.49 18.17
CA GLN A 43 0.63 -1.09 18.47
C GLN A 43 -0.59 -0.54 17.71
N CYS A 44 -0.89 -1.03 16.53
CA CYS A 44 -2.04 -0.56 15.74
C CYS A 44 -3.40 -0.99 16.33
N ARG A 45 -3.44 -1.87 17.33
CA ARG A 45 -4.67 -2.16 18.09
C ARG A 45 -5.18 -0.92 18.85
N THR A 46 -4.33 0.08 19.07
CA THR A 46 -4.69 1.34 19.72
C THR A 46 -4.88 2.52 18.76
N TRP A 47 -4.73 2.30 17.44
CA TRP A 47 -4.87 3.36 16.44
C TRP A 47 -6.31 3.46 15.94
N GLY A 48 -6.79 4.69 15.83
CA GLY A 48 -8.16 4.95 15.36
C GLY A 48 -8.40 4.62 13.89
N PRO A 49 -9.67 4.48 13.51
CA PRO A 49 -10.85 4.63 14.37
C PRO A 49 -11.00 3.45 15.35
N ILE A 50 -11.37 3.75 16.58
CA ILE A 50 -11.67 2.76 17.61
C ILE A 50 -13.18 2.62 17.71
N ASP A 51 -13.71 1.41 17.65
CA ASP A 51 -15.11 1.16 17.92
C ASP A 51 -15.40 1.36 19.41
N GLU A 52 -16.30 2.28 19.74
CA GLU A 52 -16.60 2.66 21.13
C GLU A 52 -17.20 1.52 21.97
N LYS A 53 -17.80 0.53 21.33
CA LYS A 53 -18.47 -0.58 22.05
C LYS A 53 -17.54 -1.73 22.37
N SER A 54 -16.74 -2.12 21.40
CA SER A 54 -15.83 -3.27 21.50
C SER A 54 -14.42 -2.88 21.94
N GLY A 55 -14.01 -1.64 21.69
CA GLY A 55 -12.62 -1.20 21.86
C GLY A 55 -11.70 -1.63 20.71
N GLU A 56 -12.22 -2.27 19.65
CA GLU A 56 -11.42 -2.74 18.53
C GLU A 56 -10.99 -1.60 17.61
N SER A 57 -9.78 -1.69 17.11
CA SER A 57 -9.22 -0.77 16.12
C SER A 57 -9.65 -1.17 14.71
N GLY A 58 -10.37 -0.30 14.02
CA GLY A 58 -10.67 -0.48 12.60
C GLY A 58 -9.40 -0.56 11.74
N PHE A 59 -8.33 0.11 12.15
CA PHE A 59 -7.03 0.03 11.49
C PHE A 59 -6.41 -1.37 11.61
N TYR A 60 -6.42 -1.96 12.81
CA TYR A 60 -5.97 -3.33 13.03
C TYR A 60 -6.81 -4.33 12.23
N CYS A 61 -8.14 -4.19 12.28
CA CYS A 61 -9.06 -5.05 11.56
C CYS A 61 -8.83 -5.00 10.04
N TYR A 62 -8.54 -3.81 9.51
CA TYR A 62 -8.27 -3.60 8.10
C TYR A 62 -7.10 -4.45 7.57
N VAL A 63 -5.95 -4.45 8.25
CA VAL A 63 -4.72 -5.07 7.74
C VAL A 63 -4.48 -6.50 8.24
N ASN A 64 -5.34 -7.02 9.13
CA ASN A 64 -5.15 -8.35 9.72
C ASN A 64 -6.30 -9.32 9.45
N ARG A 65 -7.21 -8.99 8.54
CA ARG A 65 -8.23 -9.91 8.05
C ARG A 65 -7.61 -11.17 7.45
N ASN A 66 -8.35 -12.27 7.46
CA ASN A 66 -7.92 -13.58 6.95
C ASN A 66 -6.71 -14.19 7.68
N LYS A 67 -6.28 -13.65 8.83
CA LYS A 67 -5.15 -14.17 9.59
C LYS A 67 -5.62 -14.91 10.85
N LYS A 68 -4.86 -15.90 11.28
CA LYS A 68 -4.89 -16.39 12.66
C LYS A 68 -3.98 -15.55 13.52
N GLY A 69 -4.28 -15.42 14.83
CA GLY A 69 -3.49 -14.61 15.75
C GLY A 69 -3.08 -15.40 17.00
N ALA A 70 -1.79 -15.33 17.32
CA ALA A 70 -1.26 -15.86 18.57
C ALA A 70 -0.31 -14.83 19.21
N THR A 71 -0.12 -14.95 20.54
CA THR A 71 0.83 -14.12 21.29
C THR A 71 2.07 -14.91 21.64
N LEU A 72 3.25 -14.28 21.57
CA LEU A 72 4.50 -14.94 21.92
C LEU A 72 5.58 -13.94 22.38
N ASN A 73 6.20 -14.24 23.53
CA ASN A 73 7.33 -13.48 24.04
C ASN A 73 8.65 -13.99 23.46
N LEU A 74 9.08 -13.43 22.34
CA LEU A 74 10.33 -13.79 21.66
C LEU A 74 11.59 -13.44 22.46
N LYS A 75 11.47 -12.76 23.61
CA LYS A 75 12.61 -12.49 24.51
C LYS A 75 12.81 -13.61 25.54
N SER A 76 11.80 -14.45 25.79
CA SER A 76 11.93 -15.63 26.64
C SER A 76 12.51 -16.80 25.86
N GLU A 77 13.34 -17.64 26.49
CA GLU A 77 13.91 -18.81 25.82
C GLU A 77 12.82 -19.81 25.41
N LYS A 78 11.78 -19.98 26.24
CA LYS A 78 10.65 -20.85 25.92
C LYS A 78 9.84 -20.35 24.74
N GLY A 79 9.52 -19.04 24.70
CA GLY A 79 8.84 -18.43 23.56
C GLY A 79 9.67 -18.48 22.28
N LYS A 80 10.98 -18.28 22.38
CA LYS A 80 11.88 -18.43 21.24
C LYS A 80 11.90 -19.87 20.70
N GLN A 81 11.90 -20.86 21.58
CA GLN A 81 11.84 -22.25 21.16
C GLN A 81 10.50 -22.57 20.45
N MET A 82 9.38 -22.10 20.99
CA MET A 82 8.07 -22.23 20.35
C MET A 82 8.04 -21.57 18.96
N PHE A 83 8.66 -20.41 18.81
CA PHE A 83 8.83 -19.76 17.50
C PHE A 83 9.66 -20.63 16.54
N TYR A 84 10.77 -21.21 16.99
CA TYR A 84 11.59 -22.07 16.14
C TYR A 84 10.81 -23.33 15.70
N ASP A 85 9.93 -23.84 16.53
CA ASP A 85 9.08 -24.99 16.16
C ASP A 85 8.08 -24.61 15.07
N LEU A 86 7.50 -23.41 15.10
CA LEU A 86 6.66 -22.89 14.01
C LEU A 86 7.43 -22.71 12.70
N VAL A 87 8.65 -22.20 12.78
CA VAL A 87 9.50 -21.92 11.60
C VAL A 87 9.91 -23.17 10.85
N LYS A 88 10.02 -24.33 11.53
CA LYS A 88 10.38 -25.61 10.88
C LYS A 88 9.46 -25.96 9.72
N ASP A 89 8.18 -25.67 9.86
CA ASP A 89 7.13 -26.04 8.91
C ASP A 89 6.59 -24.85 8.11
N ALA A 90 7.17 -23.65 8.31
CA ALA A 90 6.74 -22.44 7.60
C ALA A 90 7.38 -22.37 6.21
N ASP A 91 6.62 -21.86 5.26
CA ASP A 91 7.10 -21.55 3.91
C ASP A 91 7.72 -20.13 3.85
N ILE A 92 7.10 -19.20 4.56
CA ILE A 92 7.45 -17.79 4.57
C ILE A 92 7.48 -17.29 6.00
N LEU A 93 8.48 -16.49 6.32
CA LEU A 93 8.55 -15.66 7.52
C LEU A 93 8.60 -14.19 7.10
N VAL A 94 7.67 -13.37 7.60
CA VAL A 94 7.62 -11.93 7.31
C VAL A 94 7.85 -11.13 8.58
N GLU A 95 8.76 -10.15 8.50
CA GLU A 95 9.03 -9.23 9.61
C GLU A 95 9.22 -7.78 9.10
N ASN A 96 9.00 -6.79 9.96
CA ASN A 96 9.26 -5.40 9.63
C ASN A 96 9.97 -4.62 10.75
N TYR A 97 10.87 -5.29 11.46
CA TYR A 97 11.72 -4.66 12.47
C TYR A 97 12.81 -3.79 11.83
N ARG A 98 13.31 -2.84 12.60
CA ARG A 98 14.54 -2.13 12.23
C ARG A 98 15.71 -3.11 12.11
N GLY A 99 16.62 -2.81 11.21
CA GLY A 99 17.83 -3.62 11.04
C GLY A 99 18.56 -3.86 12.36
N GLY A 100 19.00 -5.11 12.56
CA GLY A 100 19.69 -5.59 13.74
C GLY A 100 18.79 -6.00 14.91
N VAL A 101 17.48 -5.74 14.90
CA VAL A 101 16.58 -6.19 15.96
C VAL A 101 16.38 -7.70 15.90
N THR A 102 16.12 -8.26 14.73
CA THR A 102 15.94 -9.70 14.51
C THR A 102 17.19 -10.49 14.97
N LYS A 103 18.39 -9.97 14.70
CA LYS A 103 19.64 -10.57 15.17
C LYS A 103 19.75 -10.58 16.70
N LYS A 104 19.35 -9.49 17.37
CA LYS A 104 19.31 -9.44 18.84
C LYS A 104 18.32 -10.41 19.47
N LEU A 105 17.20 -10.66 18.77
CA LEU A 105 16.19 -11.63 19.18
C LEU A 105 16.57 -13.07 18.84
N GLY A 106 17.58 -13.29 17.97
CA GLY A 106 17.95 -14.61 17.48
C GLY A 106 16.97 -15.20 16.45
N ILE A 107 16.26 -14.33 15.74
CA ILE A 107 15.27 -14.72 14.72
C ILE A 107 15.61 -14.18 13.32
N ASP A 108 16.87 -13.77 13.11
CA ASP A 108 17.38 -13.29 11.83
C ASP A 108 17.49 -14.42 10.79
N TYR A 109 17.61 -14.03 9.52
CA TYR A 109 17.67 -14.97 8.39
C TYR A 109 18.72 -16.06 8.57
N GLU A 110 19.94 -15.72 9.00
CA GLU A 110 21.04 -16.68 9.15
C GLU A 110 20.75 -17.72 10.27
N THR A 111 20.00 -17.32 11.29
CA THR A 111 19.53 -18.22 12.34
C THR A 111 18.39 -19.11 11.85
N VAL A 112 17.38 -18.51 11.23
CA VAL A 112 16.18 -19.20 10.75
C VAL A 112 16.50 -20.18 9.62
N LYS A 113 17.39 -19.79 8.68
CA LYS A 113 17.85 -20.65 7.57
C LYS A 113 18.49 -21.96 8.04
N LYS A 114 19.15 -21.96 9.19
CA LYS A 114 19.73 -23.22 9.76
C LYS A 114 18.67 -24.20 10.25
N ILE A 115 17.47 -23.67 10.61
CA ILE A 115 16.34 -24.47 11.08
C ILE A 115 15.53 -24.95 9.87
N ASN A 116 15.28 -24.06 8.91
CA ASN A 116 14.53 -24.30 7.69
C ASN A 116 15.25 -23.70 6.48
N PRO A 117 16.07 -24.48 5.75
CA PRO A 117 16.83 -23.97 4.59
C PRO A 117 15.96 -23.53 3.41
N SER A 118 14.71 -23.97 3.34
CA SER A 118 13.76 -23.63 2.28
C SER A 118 12.92 -22.40 2.59
N ILE A 119 13.10 -21.77 3.77
CA ILE A 119 12.31 -20.61 4.19
C ILE A 119 12.53 -19.39 3.29
N ILE A 120 11.45 -18.71 2.94
CA ILE A 120 11.51 -17.38 2.37
C ILE A 120 11.41 -16.39 3.52
N TYR A 121 12.49 -15.66 3.76
CA TYR A 121 12.59 -14.69 4.84
C TYR A 121 12.39 -13.28 4.28
N ALA A 122 11.22 -12.70 4.50
CA ALA A 122 10.81 -11.42 3.93
C ALA A 122 10.89 -10.28 4.97
N SER A 123 11.72 -9.30 4.70
CA SER A 123 11.93 -8.13 5.55
C SER A 123 11.41 -6.86 4.88
N CYS A 124 10.62 -6.06 5.60
CA CYS A 124 10.25 -4.71 5.19
C CYS A 124 10.66 -3.71 6.26
N SER A 125 11.58 -2.81 5.96
CA SER A 125 12.03 -1.83 6.95
C SER A 125 12.18 -0.42 6.35
N GLY A 126 12.39 0.58 7.19
CA GLY A 126 12.52 1.96 6.72
C GLY A 126 13.67 2.17 5.73
N PHE A 127 14.80 1.48 5.96
CA PHE A 127 16.05 1.73 5.21
C PHE A 127 16.76 0.44 4.78
N GLY A 128 16.08 -0.70 4.76
CA GLY A 128 16.65 -2.00 4.38
C GLY A 128 17.50 -2.64 5.47
N GLN A 129 17.95 -3.87 5.19
CA GLN A 129 18.76 -4.67 6.13
C GLN A 129 20.28 -4.39 6.00
N TYR A 130 20.69 -3.56 5.05
CA TYR A 130 22.07 -3.10 4.86
C TYR A 130 22.11 -1.60 4.51
N GLY A 131 23.29 -1.00 4.54
CA GLY A 131 23.46 0.43 4.26
C GLY A 131 23.60 1.28 5.53
N PRO A 132 23.94 2.58 5.37
CA PRO A 132 24.33 3.44 6.50
C PRO A 132 23.17 3.78 7.45
N LEU A 133 21.90 3.64 7.01
CA LEU A 133 20.72 4.04 7.78
C LEU A 133 19.94 2.85 8.36
N THR A 134 20.41 1.63 8.21
CA THR A 134 19.76 0.37 8.61
C THR A 134 19.16 0.40 10.03
N HIS A 135 19.86 1.02 10.99
CA HIS A 135 19.41 1.08 12.40
C HIS A 135 18.48 2.25 12.72
N ARG A 136 18.18 3.10 11.74
CA ARG A 136 17.35 4.29 11.94
C ARG A 136 15.87 3.91 12.01
N ALA A 137 15.14 4.56 12.94
CA ALA A 137 13.68 4.44 13.00
C ALA A 137 13.04 5.15 11.80
N CYS A 138 11.96 4.57 11.28
CA CYS A 138 11.20 5.10 10.17
C CYS A 138 9.71 4.80 10.35
N TYR A 139 8.90 5.72 9.90
CA TYR A 139 7.49 5.57 9.56
C TYR A 139 7.29 6.13 8.15
N ASP A 140 6.13 5.92 7.58
CA ASP A 140 5.75 6.37 6.24
C ASP A 140 6.18 7.82 5.94
N ILE A 141 5.84 8.77 6.81
CA ILE A 141 6.17 10.20 6.62
C ILE A 141 7.69 10.44 6.51
N VAL A 142 8.50 9.68 7.25
CA VAL A 142 9.97 9.80 7.19
C VAL A 142 10.49 9.25 5.87
N ALA A 143 9.97 8.13 5.41
CA ALA A 143 10.31 7.54 4.12
C ALA A 143 9.92 8.47 2.96
N GLN A 144 8.70 9.01 2.96
CA GLN A 144 8.25 10.00 1.96
C GLN A 144 9.15 11.23 1.92
N ALA A 145 9.53 11.78 3.09
CA ALA A 145 10.37 12.97 3.19
C ALA A 145 11.79 12.70 2.69
N MET A 146 12.42 11.63 3.16
CA MET A 146 13.80 11.31 2.83
C MET A 146 13.95 10.71 1.42
N GLY A 147 12.94 10.01 0.93
CA GLY A 147 12.92 9.45 -0.42
C GLY A 147 12.63 10.46 -1.52
N GLY A 148 12.33 11.74 -1.17
CA GLY A 148 12.18 12.85 -2.12
C GLY A 148 10.75 13.23 -2.50
N MET A 149 9.76 12.37 -2.24
CA MET A 149 8.36 12.57 -2.66
C MET A 149 7.73 13.84 -2.05
N VAL A 150 7.97 14.11 -0.77
CA VAL A 150 7.43 15.30 -0.08
C VAL A 150 7.92 16.60 -0.73
N ASN A 151 9.15 16.62 -1.24
CA ASN A 151 9.67 17.80 -1.94
C ASN A 151 8.99 18.04 -3.28
N LEU A 152 8.43 17.02 -3.91
CA LEU A 152 7.73 17.10 -5.20
C LEU A 152 6.22 17.32 -5.05
N THR A 153 5.65 17.11 -3.84
CA THR A 153 4.20 17.16 -3.60
C THR A 153 3.78 18.50 -3.04
N GLY A 154 2.79 19.15 -3.67
CA GLY A 154 2.22 20.42 -3.27
C GLY A 154 2.42 21.54 -4.29
N PHE A 155 1.92 22.73 -3.97
CA PHE A 155 2.06 23.92 -4.82
C PHE A 155 3.40 24.62 -4.57
N LYS A 156 3.89 25.33 -5.60
CA LYS A 156 5.22 25.96 -5.60
C LYS A 156 5.49 26.86 -4.42
N ASP A 157 4.51 27.67 -4.05
CA ASP A 157 4.64 28.73 -3.04
C ASP A 157 4.08 28.34 -1.67
N THR A 158 3.92 27.02 -1.41
CA THR A 158 3.48 26.47 -0.14
C THR A 158 4.56 25.61 0.52
N ASP A 159 4.37 25.28 1.79
CA ASP A 159 5.19 24.28 2.45
C ASP A 159 5.06 22.91 1.76
N PRO A 160 6.11 22.06 1.79
CA PRO A 160 6.03 20.71 1.30
C PRO A 160 4.97 19.92 2.06
N VAL A 161 4.22 19.06 1.37
CA VAL A 161 3.19 18.20 1.98
C VAL A 161 3.45 16.73 1.67
N LYS A 162 3.11 15.86 2.61
CA LYS A 162 3.10 14.42 2.33
C LYS A 162 1.88 14.04 1.49
N VAL A 163 1.97 12.95 0.75
CA VAL A 163 0.78 12.31 0.15
C VAL A 163 -0.17 11.86 1.27
N GLY A 164 -1.48 12.02 1.08
CA GLY A 164 -2.50 11.77 2.10
C GLY A 164 -2.40 10.36 2.72
N PRO A 165 -2.60 9.28 1.97
CA PRO A 165 -2.39 7.91 2.43
C PRO A 165 -0.92 7.59 2.74
N SER A 166 -0.69 6.52 3.51
CA SER A 166 0.65 6.01 3.83
C SER A 166 1.24 5.26 2.62
N VAL A 167 1.62 6.00 1.59
CA VAL A 167 2.06 5.45 0.30
C VAL A 167 3.36 4.64 0.40
N ALA A 168 4.28 5.03 1.27
CA ALA A 168 5.52 4.30 1.49
C ALA A 168 5.25 2.91 2.09
N ASP A 169 4.34 2.82 3.07
CA ASP A 169 3.94 1.55 3.66
C ASP A 169 3.25 0.63 2.66
N HIS A 170 2.21 1.14 1.99
CA HIS A 170 1.41 0.33 1.06
C HIS A 170 2.24 -0.19 -0.12
N VAL A 171 3.00 0.68 -0.77
CA VAL A 171 3.80 0.27 -1.94
C VAL A 171 4.94 -0.65 -1.53
N SER A 172 5.55 -0.45 -0.35
CA SER A 172 6.55 -1.40 0.17
C SER A 172 5.93 -2.76 0.46
N GLY A 173 4.72 -2.81 1.01
CA GLY A 173 3.96 -4.06 1.20
C GLY A 173 3.67 -4.78 -0.12
N ILE A 174 3.34 -4.03 -1.19
CA ILE A 174 3.15 -4.59 -2.54
C ILE A 174 4.47 -5.13 -3.09
N TYR A 175 5.57 -4.36 -3.04
CA TYR A 175 6.88 -4.83 -3.48
C TYR A 175 7.35 -6.06 -2.71
N LEU A 176 7.10 -6.10 -1.39
CA LEU A 176 7.42 -7.27 -0.58
C LEU A 176 6.62 -8.49 -1.04
N THR A 177 5.33 -8.33 -1.32
CA THR A 177 4.47 -9.41 -1.84
C THR A 177 5.00 -9.93 -3.20
N VAL A 178 5.35 -9.03 -4.12
CA VAL A 178 5.95 -9.40 -5.40
C VAL A 178 7.26 -10.16 -5.21
N GLY A 179 8.13 -9.67 -4.32
CA GLY A 179 9.39 -10.34 -3.99
C GLY A 179 9.20 -11.73 -3.39
N VAL A 180 8.22 -11.88 -2.49
CA VAL A 180 7.84 -13.18 -1.89
C VAL A 180 7.34 -14.15 -2.95
N LEU A 181 6.44 -13.72 -3.85
CA LEU A 181 5.93 -14.57 -4.93
C LEU A 181 7.04 -15.01 -5.91
N ALA A 182 7.98 -14.11 -6.23
CA ALA A 182 9.14 -14.44 -7.05
C ALA A 182 10.07 -15.45 -6.33
N ALA A 183 10.26 -15.28 -5.01
CA ALA A 183 11.05 -16.20 -4.20
C ALA A 183 10.36 -17.57 -4.05
N LEU A 184 9.03 -17.62 -3.95
CA LEU A 184 8.25 -18.88 -3.99
C LEU A 184 8.48 -19.64 -5.28
N HIS A 185 8.39 -18.95 -6.43
CA HIS A 185 8.65 -19.56 -7.73
C HIS A 185 10.07 -20.13 -7.81
N HIS A 186 11.09 -19.38 -7.35
CA HIS A 186 12.47 -19.87 -7.29
C HIS A 186 12.59 -21.12 -6.42
N ARG A 187 12.00 -21.08 -5.21
CA ARG A 187 12.01 -22.22 -4.28
C ARG A 187 11.35 -23.47 -4.88
N ASP A 188 10.21 -23.30 -5.56
CA ASP A 188 9.49 -24.43 -6.19
C ASP A 188 10.33 -25.10 -7.29
N MET A 189 11.23 -24.37 -7.94
CA MET A 189 12.14 -24.89 -8.96
C MET A 189 13.43 -25.50 -8.38
N THR A 190 13.92 -24.99 -7.25
CA THR A 190 15.26 -25.32 -6.74
C THR A 190 15.26 -26.05 -5.39
N GLY A 191 14.17 -25.92 -4.63
CA GLY A 191 14.10 -26.34 -3.22
C GLY A 191 14.76 -25.38 -2.23
N GLU A 192 15.35 -24.27 -2.72
CA GLU A 192 16.11 -23.33 -1.89
C GLU A 192 15.30 -22.06 -1.56
N GLY A 193 15.22 -21.72 -0.27
CA GLY A 193 14.69 -20.44 0.20
C GLY A 193 15.70 -19.30 0.06
N GLN A 194 15.24 -18.07 0.27
CA GLN A 194 16.10 -16.88 0.22
C GLN A 194 15.57 -15.74 1.09
N GLN A 195 16.42 -14.75 1.33
CA GLN A 195 16.00 -13.49 1.93
C GLN A 195 15.46 -12.55 0.86
N VAL A 196 14.35 -11.87 1.18
CA VAL A 196 13.76 -10.75 0.42
C VAL A 196 13.82 -9.52 1.32
N ASP A 197 14.47 -8.45 0.87
CA ASP A 197 14.61 -7.19 1.62
C ASP A 197 14.02 -6.03 0.85
N VAL A 198 13.06 -5.34 1.45
CA VAL A 198 12.40 -4.14 0.90
C VAL A 198 12.59 -2.97 1.87
N SER A 199 13.09 -1.87 1.33
CA SER A 199 13.26 -0.61 2.05
C SER A 199 12.16 0.38 1.64
N MET A 200 11.50 1.00 2.61
CA MET A 200 10.51 2.06 2.35
C MET A 200 11.16 3.28 1.68
N PHE A 201 12.42 3.59 2.00
CA PHE A 201 13.19 4.64 1.33
C PHE A 201 13.40 4.32 -0.15
N ASP A 202 13.84 3.10 -0.49
CA ASP A 202 14.06 2.69 -1.88
C ASP A 202 12.74 2.64 -2.65
N THR A 203 11.66 2.23 -1.99
CA THR A 203 10.32 2.26 -2.55
C THR A 203 9.92 3.67 -2.98
N ILE A 204 10.04 4.66 -2.10
CA ILE A 204 9.72 6.06 -2.44
C ILE A 204 10.66 6.60 -3.52
N PHE A 205 11.96 6.29 -3.41
CA PHE A 205 12.94 6.70 -4.43
C PHE A 205 12.57 6.15 -5.81
N SER A 206 12.09 4.91 -5.90
CA SER A 206 11.66 4.31 -7.17
C SER A 206 10.45 5.00 -7.81
N LEU A 207 9.68 5.76 -7.03
CA LEU A 207 8.49 6.50 -7.48
C LEU A 207 8.78 7.94 -7.91
N LEU A 208 10.04 8.38 -7.94
CA LEU A 208 10.39 9.75 -8.34
C LEU A 208 10.27 9.99 -9.86
N GLU A 209 10.12 8.95 -10.65
CA GLU A 209 9.85 9.00 -12.09
C GLU A 209 10.75 9.99 -12.87
N ASN A 210 10.12 10.94 -13.58
CA ASN A 210 10.79 11.95 -14.38
C ASN A 210 11.70 12.88 -13.56
N ALA A 211 11.43 13.09 -12.27
CA ALA A 211 12.29 13.95 -11.45
C ALA A 211 13.72 13.41 -11.34
N LEU A 212 13.87 12.07 -11.27
CA LEU A 212 15.18 11.42 -11.27
C LEU A 212 15.87 11.58 -12.64
N VAL A 213 15.11 11.37 -13.71
CA VAL A 213 15.64 11.47 -15.09
C VAL A 213 16.01 12.90 -15.44
N ASN A 214 15.21 13.89 -15.05
CA ASN A 214 15.52 15.32 -15.25
C ASN A 214 16.86 15.69 -14.59
N TYR A 215 17.10 15.22 -13.36
CA TYR A 215 18.38 15.50 -12.70
C TYR A 215 19.55 14.78 -13.38
N THR A 216 19.40 13.49 -13.69
CA THR A 216 20.52 12.70 -14.24
C THR A 216 20.86 13.02 -15.68
N MET A 217 19.90 13.47 -16.50
CA MET A 217 20.12 13.83 -17.90
C MET A 217 20.38 15.31 -18.13
N ALA A 218 19.67 16.20 -17.42
CA ALA A 218 19.72 17.62 -17.64
C ALA A 218 20.33 18.42 -16.48
N GLY A 219 20.58 17.82 -15.33
CA GLY A 219 21.03 18.51 -14.12
C GLY A 219 19.94 19.35 -13.45
N GLU A 220 18.68 19.19 -13.85
CA GLU A 220 17.55 19.96 -13.38
C GLU A 220 16.93 19.36 -12.12
N ILE A 221 16.78 20.19 -11.09
CA ILE A 221 16.10 19.80 -9.85
C ILE A 221 14.62 20.12 -9.97
N SER A 222 13.79 19.07 -10.10
CA SER A 222 12.33 19.21 -10.16
C SER A 222 11.78 19.86 -8.90
N GLN A 223 10.80 20.74 -9.09
CA GLN A 223 10.14 21.49 -8.03
C GLN A 223 8.67 21.06 -7.91
N ARG A 224 8.01 21.45 -6.81
CA ARG A 224 6.57 21.30 -6.66
C ARG A 224 5.83 22.08 -7.74
N ASN A 225 4.91 21.43 -8.43
CA ASN A 225 4.17 21.98 -9.57
C ASN A 225 2.64 22.00 -9.38
N GLY A 226 2.19 21.75 -8.15
CA GLY A 226 0.75 21.57 -7.86
C GLY A 226 0.23 20.32 -8.55
N ASN A 227 -0.79 20.51 -9.39
CA ASN A 227 -1.44 19.42 -10.13
C ASN A 227 -0.95 19.31 -11.58
N ILE A 228 -0.03 20.19 -12.01
CA ILE A 228 0.43 20.25 -13.39
C ILE A 228 1.51 19.21 -13.64
N ASP A 229 1.34 18.39 -14.68
CA ASP A 229 2.42 17.56 -15.20
C ASP A 229 3.40 18.44 -16.04
N PRO A 230 4.70 18.42 -15.74
CA PRO A 230 5.65 19.26 -16.47
C PRO A 230 5.91 18.80 -17.91
N SER A 231 5.54 17.59 -18.27
CA SER A 231 5.83 16.96 -19.56
C SER A 231 4.61 16.83 -20.50
N ILE A 232 3.40 17.09 -19.99
CA ILE A 232 2.14 16.94 -20.73
C ILE A 232 1.20 18.10 -20.40
N ALA A 233 0.60 18.73 -21.41
CA ALA A 233 -0.36 19.80 -21.22
C ALA A 233 -1.51 19.75 -22.26
N PRO A 234 -2.77 20.00 -21.83
CA PRO A 234 -3.26 20.13 -20.44
C PRO A 234 -3.27 18.80 -19.69
N PHE A 235 -2.70 18.80 -18.48
CA PHE A 235 -2.80 17.69 -17.52
C PHE A 235 -2.83 18.32 -16.13
N ASP A 236 -4.04 18.50 -15.57
CA ASP A 236 -4.24 19.33 -14.37
C ASP A 236 -5.58 19.03 -13.69
N ILE A 237 -5.81 19.65 -12.53
CA ILE A 237 -7.07 19.63 -11.80
C ILE A 237 -7.69 21.02 -11.78
N PHE A 238 -8.93 21.12 -12.25
CA PHE A 238 -9.63 22.40 -12.39
C PHE A 238 -10.82 22.49 -11.43
N PRO A 239 -11.09 23.66 -10.86
CA PRO A 239 -12.36 23.91 -10.17
C PRO A 239 -13.52 23.92 -11.16
N CYS A 240 -14.69 23.47 -10.70
CA CYS A 240 -15.95 23.51 -11.43
C CYS A 240 -17.07 23.98 -10.49
N LYS A 241 -18.33 24.07 -10.95
CA LYS A 241 -19.45 24.60 -10.16
C LYS A 241 -19.65 23.94 -8.79
N ASP A 242 -19.36 22.65 -8.69
CA ASP A 242 -19.67 21.82 -7.54
C ASP A 242 -18.48 21.03 -6.99
N GLY A 243 -17.26 21.46 -7.32
CA GLY A 243 -16.04 20.83 -6.81
C GLY A 243 -14.85 20.98 -7.75
N PHE A 244 -14.20 19.85 -8.05
CA PHE A 244 -13.01 19.80 -8.90
C PHE A 244 -13.10 18.63 -9.89
N THR A 245 -12.45 18.80 -11.04
CA THR A 245 -12.29 17.74 -12.05
C THR A 245 -10.84 17.65 -12.51
N ALA A 246 -10.37 16.44 -12.79
CA ALA A 246 -9.08 16.18 -13.42
C ALA A 246 -9.27 16.05 -14.93
N LEU A 247 -8.38 16.65 -15.71
CA LEU A 247 -8.33 16.54 -17.17
C LEU A 247 -6.94 16.07 -17.61
N GLY A 248 -6.90 15.08 -18.50
CA GLY A 248 -5.66 14.54 -19.05
C GLY A 248 -5.68 14.53 -20.59
N VAL A 249 -5.07 15.53 -21.22
CA VAL A 249 -4.98 15.64 -22.69
C VAL A 249 -3.56 15.23 -23.11
N GLY A 250 -3.34 13.94 -23.28
CA GLY A 250 -2.01 13.33 -23.35
C GLY A 250 -1.29 13.40 -24.70
N ASN A 251 -1.90 13.93 -25.78
CA ASN A 251 -1.27 14.04 -27.10
C ASN A 251 -1.97 15.10 -27.96
N ASP A 252 -1.33 15.46 -29.10
CA ASP A 252 -1.80 16.55 -29.97
C ASP A 252 -3.18 16.27 -30.57
N ARG A 253 -3.48 15.03 -30.98
CA ARG A 253 -4.81 14.64 -31.49
C ARG A 253 -5.90 14.83 -30.42
N LEU A 254 -5.63 14.47 -29.17
CA LEU A 254 -6.58 14.71 -28.08
C LEU A 254 -6.73 16.22 -27.80
N PHE A 255 -5.67 17.00 -27.98
CA PHE A 255 -5.75 18.44 -27.84
C PHE A 255 -6.65 19.08 -28.92
N ASP A 256 -6.54 18.64 -30.18
CA ASP A 256 -7.44 19.09 -31.25
C ASP A 256 -8.90 18.75 -30.89
N THR A 257 -9.16 17.50 -30.47
CA THR A 257 -10.51 17.10 -30.05
C THR A 257 -11.00 17.93 -28.86
N PHE A 258 -10.12 18.20 -27.89
CA PHE A 258 -10.43 19.02 -26.73
C PHE A 258 -10.82 20.45 -27.11
N CYS A 259 -10.05 21.11 -27.99
CA CYS A 259 -10.37 22.46 -28.47
C CYS A 259 -11.75 22.54 -29.12
N HIS A 260 -12.10 21.56 -29.98
CA HIS A 260 -13.43 21.49 -30.57
C HIS A 260 -14.50 21.26 -29.50
N THR A 261 -14.24 20.40 -28.53
CA THR A 261 -15.20 20.04 -27.46
C THR A 261 -15.53 21.23 -26.56
N ILE A 262 -14.55 22.04 -26.22
CA ILE A 262 -14.75 23.21 -25.36
C ILE A 262 -15.12 24.48 -26.14
N GLY A 263 -15.17 24.42 -27.49
CA GLY A 263 -15.55 25.52 -28.34
C GLY A 263 -14.45 26.60 -28.52
N HIS A 264 -13.18 26.20 -28.37
CA HIS A 264 -12.01 27.09 -28.50
C HIS A 264 -11.12 26.71 -29.69
N GLU A 265 -11.71 26.68 -30.87
CA GLU A 265 -11.02 26.29 -32.11
C GLU A 265 -9.91 27.25 -32.52
N GLU A 266 -9.94 28.48 -32.01
CA GLU A 266 -8.88 29.49 -32.23
C GLU A 266 -7.51 29.09 -31.67
N LEU A 267 -7.47 28.08 -30.78
CA LEU A 267 -6.23 27.48 -30.25
C LEU A 267 -5.55 26.58 -31.30
N LEU A 268 -6.32 26.08 -32.27
CA LEU A 268 -5.81 25.25 -33.34
C LEU A 268 -4.98 26.04 -34.32
N GLY A 269 -3.76 25.57 -34.59
CA GLY A 269 -2.81 26.27 -35.46
C GLY A 269 -2.09 27.46 -34.80
N ASP A 270 -2.31 27.76 -33.53
CA ASP A 270 -1.46 28.67 -32.77
C ASP A 270 -0.13 27.96 -32.45
N PRO A 271 1.01 28.52 -32.92
CA PRO A 271 2.33 27.90 -32.68
C PRO A 271 2.68 27.67 -31.21
N ARG A 272 2.02 28.40 -30.30
CA ARG A 272 2.22 28.20 -28.84
C ARG A 272 1.62 26.87 -28.33
N TYR A 273 0.60 26.32 -29.06
CA TYR A 273 -0.19 25.18 -28.61
C TYR A 273 -0.22 24.04 -29.62
N GLU A 274 0.35 24.16 -30.78
CA GLU A 274 0.28 23.22 -31.90
C GLU A 274 0.80 21.83 -31.52
N THR A 275 1.88 21.75 -30.74
CA THR A 275 2.43 20.47 -30.25
C THR A 275 2.66 20.50 -28.73
N ASN A 276 2.83 19.33 -28.13
CA ASN A 276 2.90 19.20 -26.68
C ASN A 276 4.01 20.03 -26.03
N ASP A 277 5.23 20.07 -26.60
CA ASP A 277 6.35 20.79 -25.99
C ASP A 277 6.15 22.32 -25.94
N PRO A 278 5.73 23.02 -27.02
CA PRO A 278 5.28 24.42 -26.92
C PRO A 278 4.10 24.60 -25.94
N ARG A 279 3.14 23.67 -25.92
CA ARG A 279 1.98 23.75 -25.03
C ARG A 279 2.39 23.75 -23.56
N CYS A 280 3.28 22.84 -23.15
CA CYS A 280 3.81 22.81 -21.79
C CYS A 280 4.49 24.09 -21.40
N LYS A 281 5.28 24.68 -22.31
CA LYS A 281 5.99 25.96 -22.08
C LYS A 281 5.06 27.18 -21.99
N ASN A 282 3.92 27.15 -22.66
CA ASN A 282 2.96 28.23 -22.72
C ASN A 282 1.65 27.95 -21.98
N TYR A 283 1.63 26.87 -21.13
CA TYR A 283 0.45 26.46 -20.41
C TYR A 283 -0.02 27.55 -19.43
N LEU A 284 0.89 28.11 -18.69
CA LEU A 284 0.62 29.13 -17.68
C LEU A 284 0.90 30.58 -18.25
N PRO A 285 0.03 31.54 -17.89
CA PRO A 285 -1.28 31.36 -17.25
C PRO A 285 -2.43 31.19 -18.25
N GLU A 286 -2.24 31.59 -19.54
CA GLU A 286 -3.33 31.81 -20.50
C GLU A 286 -4.17 30.58 -20.77
N LEU A 287 -3.56 29.45 -21.15
CA LEU A 287 -4.28 28.25 -21.51
C LEU A 287 -4.95 27.64 -20.28
N GLN A 288 -4.27 27.64 -19.13
CA GLN A 288 -4.84 27.17 -17.87
C GLN A 288 -6.09 27.95 -17.44
N GLU A 289 -6.03 29.31 -17.51
CA GLU A 289 -7.16 30.16 -17.12
C GLU A 289 -8.34 30.05 -18.09
N LEU A 290 -8.08 29.85 -19.38
CA LEU A 290 -9.14 29.59 -20.37
C LEU A 290 -9.87 28.29 -20.02
N ILE A 291 -9.14 27.19 -19.77
CA ILE A 291 -9.72 25.90 -19.39
C ILE A 291 -10.46 26.00 -18.04
N ARG A 292 -9.87 26.70 -17.08
CA ARG A 292 -10.51 27.00 -15.78
C ARG A 292 -11.85 27.72 -15.98
N GLY A 293 -11.90 28.74 -16.84
CA GLY A 293 -13.11 29.47 -17.16
C GLY A 293 -14.22 28.56 -17.69
N TRP A 294 -13.88 27.71 -18.64
CA TRP A 294 -14.81 26.74 -19.20
C TRP A 294 -15.28 25.73 -18.13
N CYS A 295 -14.39 25.18 -17.30
CA CYS A 295 -14.76 24.26 -16.25
C CYS A 295 -15.70 24.89 -15.21
N MET A 296 -15.49 26.15 -14.85
CA MET A 296 -16.35 26.89 -13.90
C MET A 296 -17.78 27.12 -14.40
N GLU A 297 -18.04 26.92 -15.69
CA GLU A 297 -19.39 27.00 -16.27
C GLU A 297 -20.15 25.66 -16.21
N HIS A 298 -19.51 24.57 -15.72
CA HIS A 298 -20.06 23.23 -15.70
C HIS A 298 -19.94 22.58 -14.31
N THR A 299 -20.79 21.62 -14.03
CA THR A 299 -20.68 20.71 -12.88
C THR A 299 -19.72 19.56 -13.17
N LYS A 300 -19.23 18.86 -12.11
CA LYS A 300 -18.39 17.65 -12.25
C LYS A 300 -19.02 16.65 -13.25
N LYS A 301 -20.31 16.41 -13.11
CA LYS A 301 -21.05 15.45 -13.95
C LYS A 301 -21.21 15.89 -15.40
N GLU A 302 -21.44 17.18 -15.63
CA GLU A 302 -21.53 17.74 -16.99
C GLU A 302 -20.17 17.64 -17.71
N ILE A 303 -19.07 17.97 -17.03
CA ILE A 303 -17.73 17.84 -17.58
C ILE A 303 -17.39 16.38 -17.90
N GLU A 304 -17.65 15.48 -16.96
CA GLU A 304 -17.45 14.03 -17.16
C GLU A 304 -18.19 13.54 -18.41
N TYR A 305 -19.46 13.86 -18.53
CA TYR A 305 -20.28 13.46 -19.68
C TYR A 305 -19.75 14.03 -21.01
N ILE A 306 -19.45 15.34 -21.06
CA ILE A 306 -18.95 16.01 -22.27
C ILE A 306 -17.60 15.44 -22.73
N MET A 307 -16.71 15.19 -21.78
CA MET A 307 -15.36 14.67 -22.07
C MET A 307 -15.38 13.19 -22.45
N ASP A 308 -16.23 12.39 -21.79
CA ASP A 308 -16.38 10.96 -22.09
C ASP A 308 -16.94 10.75 -23.51
N GLU A 309 -17.99 11.50 -23.91
CA GLU A 309 -18.51 11.49 -25.29
C GLU A 309 -17.47 11.88 -26.34
N ALA A 310 -16.53 12.74 -25.99
CA ALA A 310 -15.42 13.15 -26.85
C ALA A 310 -14.21 12.19 -26.79
N GLY A 311 -14.22 11.20 -25.90
CA GLY A 311 -13.10 10.27 -25.67
C GLY A 311 -11.88 10.92 -25.03
N ILE A 312 -12.08 11.97 -24.23
CA ILE A 312 -11.04 12.71 -23.52
C ILE A 312 -10.97 12.24 -22.08
N PRO A 313 -9.81 11.77 -21.60
CA PRO A 313 -9.64 11.36 -20.20
C PRO A 313 -9.98 12.49 -19.22
N CYS A 314 -10.99 12.23 -18.40
CA CYS A 314 -11.51 13.15 -17.40
C CYS A 314 -12.05 12.37 -16.21
N GLY A 315 -12.05 12.98 -15.03
CA GLY A 315 -12.71 12.40 -13.88
C GLY A 315 -12.96 13.40 -12.76
N PRO A 316 -14.14 13.34 -12.12
CA PRO A 316 -14.43 14.18 -10.96
C PRO A 316 -13.50 13.84 -9.79
N VAL A 317 -13.09 14.84 -9.02
CA VAL A 317 -12.44 14.60 -7.72
C VAL A 317 -13.52 14.17 -6.73
N LEU A 318 -13.49 12.90 -6.35
CA LEU A 318 -14.46 12.29 -5.44
C LEU A 318 -13.97 12.35 -4.00
N ASP A 319 -14.88 12.58 -3.06
CA ASP A 319 -14.60 12.28 -1.65
C ASP A 319 -14.71 10.77 -1.36
N VAL A 320 -14.36 10.35 -0.14
CA VAL A 320 -14.35 8.92 0.24
C VAL A 320 -15.75 8.31 0.15
N LYS A 321 -16.81 9.05 0.50
CA LYS A 321 -18.19 8.57 0.40
C LYS A 321 -18.59 8.40 -1.07
N GLU A 322 -18.36 9.41 -1.90
CA GLU A 322 -18.63 9.37 -3.34
C GLU A 322 -17.89 8.18 -3.98
N ALA A 323 -16.62 7.95 -3.61
CA ALA A 323 -15.81 6.85 -4.13
C ALA A 323 -16.36 5.46 -3.69
N ILE A 324 -16.81 5.31 -2.43
CA ILE A 324 -17.44 4.08 -1.93
C ILE A 324 -18.76 3.80 -2.66
N GLU A 325 -19.61 4.82 -2.82
CA GLU A 325 -20.93 4.71 -3.42
C GLU A 325 -20.88 4.63 -4.96
N HIS A 326 -19.71 4.84 -5.57
CA HIS A 326 -19.55 4.86 -7.02
C HIS A 326 -19.92 3.51 -7.65
N PRO A 327 -20.74 3.48 -8.74
CA PRO A 327 -21.16 2.23 -9.38
C PRO A 327 -20.00 1.33 -9.80
N HIS A 328 -18.87 1.91 -10.22
CA HIS A 328 -17.70 1.15 -10.59
C HIS A 328 -17.06 0.43 -9.39
N THR A 329 -17.01 1.06 -8.22
CA THR A 329 -16.53 0.46 -6.97
C THR A 329 -17.36 -0.76 -6.60
N GLN A 330 -18.69 -0.65 -6.76
CA GLN A 330 -19.63 -1.76 -6.51
C GLN A 330 -19.47 -2.88 -7.56
N ALA A 331 -19.42 -2.54 -8.85
CA ALA A 331 -19.26 -3.50 -9.93
C ALA A 331 -17.91 -4.25 -9.87
N ARG A 332 -16.87 -3.61 -9.30
CA ARG A 332 -15.55 -4.20 -9.07
C ARG A 332 -15.43 -4.91 -7.73
N GLU A 333 -16.51 -5.01 -6.96
CA GLU A 333 -16.50 -5.65 -5.63
C GLU A 333 -15.39 -5.12 -4.72
N MET A 334 -15.21 -3.78 -4.73
CA MET A 334 -14.17 -3.14 -3.93
C MET A 334 -14.61 -2.77 -2.52
N MET A 335 -15.87 -3.04 -2.16
CA MET A 335 -16.38 -2.98 -0.80
C MET A 335 -16.85 -4.36 -0.38
N VAL A 336 -16.17 -4.96 0.60
CA VAL A 336 -16.48 -6.30 1.13
C VAL A 336 -16.92 -6.19 2.57
N HIS A 337 -18.01 -6.87 2.88
CA HIS A 337 -18.51 -7.03 4.23
C HIS A 337 -17.75 -8.13 4.96
N CYS A 338 -17.46 -7.92 6.25
CA CYS A 338 -16.87 -8.89 7.14
C CYS A 338 -17.45 -8.72 8.54
N GLU A 339 -18.04 -9.78 9.08
CA GLU A 339 -18.59 -9.77 10.44
C GLU A 339 -17.47 -10.08 11.46
N HIS A 340 -17.18 -9.11 12.32
CA HIS A 340 -16.18 -9.27 13.39
C HIS A 340 -16.86 -9.66 14.72
N PRO A 341 -16.31 -10.61 15.49
CA PRO A 341 -17.00 -11.17 16.66
C PRO A 341 -17.33 -10.15 17.75
N THR A 342 -16.58 -9.07 17.86
CA THR A 342 -16.77 -8.02 18.85
C THR A 342 -17.16 -6.66 18.26
N ALA A 343 -16.63 -6.29 17.10
CA ALA A 343 -16.91 -5.01 16.45
C ALA A 343 -18.12 -5.05 15.49
N GLY A 344 -18.72 -6.23 15.25
CA GLY A 344 -19.88 -6.38 14.37
C GLY A 344 -19.56 -6.20 12.89
N ASP A 345 -20.46 -5.55 12.15
CA ASP A 345 -20.34 -5.37 10.70
C ASP A 345 -19.22 -4.40 10.34
N LEU A 346 -18.20 -4.90 9.66
CA LEU A 346 -17.09 -4.11 9.12
C LEU A 346 -17.10 -4.17 7.60
N TYR A 347 -16.64 -3.10 6.97
CA TYR A 347 -16.49 -3.02 5.51
C TYR A 347 -15.05 -2.63 5.17
N PHE A 348 -14.43 -3.42 4.31
CA PHE A 348 -13.05 -3.21 3.86
C PHE A 348 -12.97 -3.15 2.34
N GLN A 349 -11.85 -2.66 1.82
CA GLN A 349 -11.59 -2.79 0.39
C GLN A 349 -11.47 -4.27 0.00
N GLY A 350 -12.05 -4.62 -1.12
CA GLY A 350 -11.88 -5.93 -1.75
C GLY A 350 -10.49 -6.13 -2.35
N CYS A 351 -10.21 -7.34 -2.80
CA CYS A 351 -8.95 -7.64 -3.48
C CYS A 351 -8.84 -6.89 -4.80
N VAL A 352 -7.78 -6.10 -4.96
CA VAL A 352 -7.55 -5.27 -6.15
C VAL A 352 -7.27 -6.14 -7.37
N THR A 353 -6.44 -7.18 -7.21
CA THR A 353 -6.10 -8.11 -8.28
C THR A 353 -7.25 -9.10 -8.50
N LYS A 354 -7.88 -9.04 -9.67
CA LYS A 354 -8.97 -9.94 -10.06
C LYS A 354 -8.42 -11.09 -10.90
N MET A 355 -8.24 -12.26 -10.30
CA MET A 355 -7.78 -13.48 -10.96
C MET A 355 -8.97 -14.36 -11.34
N SER A 356 -9.03 -14.82 -12.59
CA SER A 356 -10.19 -15.55 -13.12
C SER A 356 -10.40 -16.92 -12.47
N GLU A 357 -9.31 -17.64 -12.16
CA GLU A 357 -9.36 -19.01 -11.65
C GLU A 357 -9.21 -19.10 -10.13
N THR A 358 -8.50 -18.14 -9.54
CA THR A 358 -8.14 -18.14 -8.11
C THR A 358 -8.36 -16.75 -7.50
N PRO A 359 -9.59 -16.22 -7.51
CA PRO A 359 -9.86 -14.88 -6.99
C PRO A 359 -9.44 -14.76 -5.52
N GLY A 360 -8.83 -13.62 -5.17
CA GLY A 360 -8.59 -13.29 -3.78
C GLY A 360 -9.90 -12.98 -3.06
N VAL A 361 -10.03 -13.43 -1.82
CA VAL A 361 -11.28 -13.31 -1.04
C VAL A 361 -11.01 -12.87 0.40
N VAL A 362 -11.95 -12.11 0.96
CA VAL A 362 -11.99 -11.79 2.39
C VAL A 362 -13.01 -12.74 3.03
N GLU A 363 -12.54 -13.71 3.82
CA GLU A 363 -13.39 -14.77 4.41
C GLU A 363 -13.55 -14.63 5.92
N THR A 364 -12.50 -14.18 6.60
CA THR A 364 -12.51 -14.10 8.06
C THR A 364 -12.08 -12.71 8.54
N PRO A 365 -12.62 -12.26 9.69
CA PRO A 365 -12.16 -11.03 10.31
C PRO A 365 -10.72 -11.15 10.83
N SER A 366 -10.20 -10.03 11.32
CA SER A 366 -8.95 -10.03 12.07
C SER A 366 -9.10 -10.81 13.38
N PRO A 367 -8.03 -11.47 13.85
CA PRO A 367 -8.12 -12.22 15.11
C PRO A 367 -8.11 -11.29 16.33
N LEU A 368 -8.77 -11.74 17.41
CA LEU A 368 -8.58 -11.17 18.74
C LEU A 368 -7.17 -11.48 19.25
N LEU A 369 -6.72 -10.74 20.25
CA LEU A 369 -5.37 -10.93 20.81
C LEU A 369 -5.22 -12.33 21.42
N GLY A 370 -4.31 -13.13 20.87
CA GLY A 370 -4.04 -14.49 21.32
C GLY A 370 -5.17 -15.51 21.09
N GLU A 371 -6.14 -15.18 20.23
CA GLU A 371 -7.33 -15.99 19.98
C GLU A 371 -7.01 -17.45 19.65
N HIS A 372 -5.95 -17.69 18.92
CA HIS A 372 -5.60 -19.02 18.43
C HIS A 372 -4.44 -19.67 19.19
N ASN A 373 -4.05 -19.16 20.37
CA ASN A 373 -2.92 -19.71 21.15
C ASN A 373 -3.02 -21.21 21.37
N ARG A 374 -4.18 -21.71 21.84
CA ARG A 374 -4.37 -23.15 22.11
C ARG A 374 -4.27 -24.00 20.85
N GLU A 375 -4.92 -23.54 19.78
CA GLU A 375 -4.91 -24.25 18.50
C GLU A 375 -3.49 -24.35 17.93
N ILE A 376 -2.80 -23.21 17.86
CA ILE A 376 -1.48 -23.09 17.21
C ILE A 376 -0.40 -23.84 17.96
N PHE A 377 -0.42 -23.77 19.28
CA PHE A 377 0.62 -24.39 20.10
C PHE A 377 0.21 -25.77 20.66
N GLY A 378 -0.99 -26.27 20.31
CA GLY A 378 -1.49 -27.57 20.73
C GLY A 378 -1.67 -27.69 22.25
N LEU A 379 -2.11 -26.61 22.91
CA LEU A 379 -2.15 -26.52 24.37
C LEU A 379 -3.50 -26.96 24.95
N THR A 380 -3.46 -27.62 26.13
CA THR A 380 -4.60 -27.70 27.00
C THR A 380 -4.90 -26.35 27.66
N GLU A 381 -6.06 -26.23 28.32
CA GLU A 381 -6.43 -25.01 29.04
C GLU A 381 -5.49 -24.67 30.19
N GLU A 382 -5.05 -25.73 30.93
CA GLU A 382 -4.09 -25.61 32.01
C GLU A 382 -2.71 -25.16 31.52
N GLU A 383 -2.22 -25.72 30.41
CA GLU A 383 -0.95 -25.36 29.81
C GLU A 383 -0.97 -23.91 29.29
N GLU A 384 -2.08 -23.48 28.68
CA GLU A 384 -2.23 -22.08 28.24
C GLU A 384 -2.18 -21.13 29.44
N ALA A 385 -2.92 -21.44 30.51
CA ALA A 385 -2.93 -20.63 31.74
C ALA A 385 -1.54 -20.53 32.36
N GLN A 386 -0.80 -21.65 32.42
CA GLN A 386 0.57 -21.67 32.91
C GLN A 386 1.50 -20.83 32.08
N LEU A 387 1.44 -20.89 30.72
CA LEU A 387 2.29 -20.13 29.84
C LEU A 387 1.99 -18.62 29.90
N LYS A 388 0.73 -18.26 30.15
CA LYS A 388 0.32 -16.87 30.43
C LYS A 388 0.92 -16.35 31.74
N GLU A 389 0.86 -17.15 32.81
CA GLU A 389 1.46 -16.81 34.12
C GLU A 389 2.99 -16.69 34.02
N GLU A 390 3.63 -17.54 33.23
CA GLU A 390 5.07 -17.49 32.95
C GLU A 390 5.47 -16.33 32.03
N GLY A 391 4.50 -15.60 31.44
CA GLY A 391 4.75 -14.49 30.49
C GLY A 391 5.37 -14.95 29.17
N VAL A 392 4.98 -16.13 28.68
CA VAL A 392 5.47 -16.73 27.41
C VAL A 392 4.50 -16.46 26.28
N ILE A 393 3.18 -16.57 26.52
CA ILE A 393 2.10 -16.34 25.54
C ILE A 393 1.06 -15.37 26.07
#